data_f1d4c90dd4aec9553efccb805aa9f44a
#
_entry.id   f1d4c90dd4aec9553efccb805aa9f44a
#
_cell.length_a   1.000
_cell.length_b   1.000
_cell.length_c   1.000
_cell.angle_alpha   90.00
_cell.angle_beta   90.00
_cell.angle_gamma   90.00
#
_symmetry.space_group_name_H-M   'P 1'
#
loop_
_entity.id
_entity.type
_entity.pdbx_description
1 polymer ?
#
loop_
_entity_poly.entity_id
_entity_poly.type
_entity_poly.pdbx_seq_one_letter_code
_entity_poly.pdbx_strand_id
1 'polypeptide(L)'
;MKKTSSLVLGMCLLAAFSCTKDQDEASDLITENVEVNLQDSDAFLTIEEINALINQSFYEKQSFSWSEVPANVLWSATVHGGKVLTIGYGEKGESFRTEKNDRLDATRLSLMDLVQSSEQVAKKDFRVKEDEVLNVVDLEVTKLETIRELLASDGVRYLEPNGYSYYDITTPQGAKPAPTQTRSAGCDTSGSSLNSADYRSIWPGALVPWTFDRHNIASAWGRSRGAGITIGIIDTGLSPNQPLLGNSFGDGASINGRTVEKYGTYIDSAWWWSNNLDGPNDRCGHGTSMAGVAAGPRNNDGLPSGVAYDANLVMYRGTSDVVLNDYHERKGVSNALRALADRSDVDIISMSIGYPWSIGNVRDAVRYAYSRGKLIFAAGGTSTSATNWYPVIFPASMSEAVAVTGVTDWSGGYRECDVCHDGSEIQFTIVMERDSNDNRTTPVIGFNQGQRDYVGGSSVATATMAGVAAMVWSKYPNWSRQQVLNRLRQSSDLYGNTSSKYGYGNIDAYQAVQ
;
A
#
# COMPACT_ATOMS: atom_id res chain seq x y z
N MET A 1 34.36 60.10 57.13
CA MET A 1 33.47 60.75 56.27
C MET A 1 33.01 59.78 55.22
N LYS A 2 32.02 59.02 55.53
CA LYS A 2 31.47 57.94 54.61
C LYS A 2 29.98 58.21 54.48
N LYS A 3 29.54 58.48 53.29
CA LYS A 3 28.11 58.57 52.94
C LYS A 3 27.62 57.20 52.52
N THR A 4 26.62 56.72 53.23
CA THR A 4 25.85 55.54 52.89
C THR A 4 24.61 55.97 52.12
N SER A 5 24.43 55.47 50.90
CA SER A 5 23.22 55.68 50.10
C SER A 5 22.36 54.40 50.18
N SER A 6 21.13 54.56 50.64
CA SER A 6 20.09 53.54 50.60
C SER A 6 19.44 53.46 49.26
N LEU A 7 19.37 52.28 48.70
CA LEU A 7 18.66 51.97 47.43
C LEU A 7 17.25 51.48 47.77
N VAL A 8 16.25 52.18 47.27
CA VAL A 8 14.84 51.77 47.36
C VAL A 8 14.53 50.88 46.16
N LEU A 9 14.12 49.65 46.42
CA LEU A 9 13.75 48.68 45.37
C LEU A 9 12.26 48.84 45.05
N GLY A 10 11.96 49.43 43.89
CA GLY A 10 10.60 49.49 43.36
C GLY A 10 10.21 48.18 42.67
N MET A 11 9.18 47.55 43.16
CA MET A 11 8.62 46.29 42.67
C MET A 11 7.58 46.60 41.59
N CYS A 12 7.95 46.44 40.30
CA CYS A 12 7.00 46.43 39.18
C CYS A 12 6.41 45.05 39.01
N LEU A 13 5.13 44.88 39.29
CA LEU A 13 4.34 43.71 38.90
C LEU A 13 4.11 43.77 37.37
N LEU A 14 4.77 42.89 36.65
CA LEU A 14 4.43 42.55 35.28
C LEU A 14 3.51 41.33 35.33
N ALA A 15 2.22 41.55 35.04
CA ALA A 15 1.27 40.46 34.79
C ALA A 15 1.62 39.84 33.41
N ALA A 16 2.26 38.68 33.41
CA ALA A 16 2.40 37.86 32.23
C ALA A 16 1.12 37.05 32.02
N PHE A 17 0.35 37.39 30.99
CA PHE A 17 -0.66 36.50 30.46
C PHE A 17 0.07 35.32 29.79
N SER A 18 0.08 34.20 30.45
CA SER A 18 0.50 32.91 29.90
C SER A 18 -0.67 32.36 29.08
N CYS A 19 -0.57 32.38 27.74
CA CYS A 19 -1.34 31.48 26.89
C CYS A 19 -0.78 30.08 27.12
N THR A 20 -1.45 29.27 27.89
CA THR A 20 -1.25 27.83 27.89
C THR A 20 -1.84 27.28 26.61
N LYS A 21 -0.97 26.85 25.69
CA LYS A 21 -1.35 25.86 24.68
C LYS A 21 -1.75 24.60 25.43
N ASP A 22 -2.94 24.12 25.16
CA ASP A 22 -3.33 22.74 25.50
C ASP A 22 -2.45 21.75 24.71
N GLN A 23 -1.31 21.45 25.26
CA GLN A 23 -0.58 20.21 25.04
C GLN A 23 -0.86 19.43 26.31
N ASP A 24 -1.65 18.39 26.17
CA ASP A 24 -1.66 17.22 27.06
C ASP A 24 -3.03 16.53 27.04
N GLU A 25 -3.33 15.83 25.95
CA GLU A 25 -4.25 14.68 26.00
C GLU A 25 -3.81 13.50 25.13
N ALA A 26 -2.61 13.56 24.52
CA ALA A 26 -2.10 12.46 23.70
C ALA A 26 -1.02 11.60 24.39
N SER A 27 -0.59 11.94 25.62
CA SER A 27 0.51 11.23 26.29
C SER A 27 0.07 10.22 27.37
N ASP A 28 -1.21 10.17 27.71
CA ASP A 28 -1.67 9.28 28.81
C ASP A 28 -2.15 7.89 28.37
N LEU A 29 -1.95 7.51 27.09
CA LEU A 29 -2.28 6.15 26.60
C LEU A 29 -1.10 5.18 26.62
N ILE A 30 0.06 5.56 27.15
CA ILE A 30 1.24 4.70 27.23
C ILE A 30 1.74 4.64 28.68
N THR A 31 0.97 4.13 29.62
CA THR A 31 1.49 3.78 30.95
C THR A 31 0.64 2.73 31.66
N GLU A 32 0.45 1.59 31.07
CA GLU A 32 0.55 0.35 31.81
C GLU A 32 1.65 -0.47 31.12
N ASN A 33 2.83 -0.53 31.75
CA ASN A 33 3.86 -1.50 31.40
C ASN A 33 3.29 -2.90 31.68
N VAL A 34 2.56 -3.45 30.70
CA VAL A 34 2.30 -4.87 30.66
C VAL A 34 3.65 -5.49 30.27
N GLU A 35 4.45 -5.89 31.27
CA GLU A 35 5.58 -6.78 31.02
C GLU A 35 5.00 -8.08 30.49
N VAL A 36 4.87 -8.17 29.16
CA VAL A 36 4.43 -9.39 28.51
C VAL A 36 5.61 -10.34 28.50
N ASN A 37 5.50 -11.40 29.28
CA ASN A 37 6.51 -12.45 29.35
C ASN A 37 6.51 -13.21 28.01
N LEU A 38 7.55 -12.98 27.19
CA LEU A 38 7.76 -13.63 25.88
C LEU A 38 8.17 -15.12 25.99
N GLN A 39 8.01 -15.78 27.14
CA GLN A 39 8.20 -17.22 27.25
C GLN A 39 6.96 -17.95 26.72
N ASP A 40 7.19 -19.04 25.98
CA ASP A 40 6.10 -19.91 25.55
C ASP A 40 5.33 -20.43 26.79
N SER A 41 4.03 -20.28 26.75
CA SER A 41 3.12 -20.65 27.84
C SER A 41 1.83 -21.20 27.25
N ASP A 42 0.96 -21.77 28.08
CA ASP A 42 -0.36 -22.23 27.65
C ASP A 42 -1.43 -21.11 27.72
N ALA A 43 -1.04 -19.88 28.08
CA ALA A 43 -1.97 -18.78 28.23
C ALA A 43 -2.54 -18.34 26.88
N PHE A 44 -3.86 -18.20 26.83
CA PHE A 44 -4.57 -17.54 25.73
C PHE A 44 -4.55 -16.03 25.97
N LEU A 45 -4.03 -15.29 25.01
CA LEU A 45 -3.88 -13.83 25.10
C LEU A 45 -5.10 -13.11 24.52
N THR A 46 -5.43 -11.97 25.13
CA THR A 46 -6.42 -11.03 24.58
C THR A 46 -5.86 -10.29 23.35
N ILE A 47 -6.74 -9.63 22.62
CA ILE A 47 -6.35 -8.77 21.47
C ILE A 47 -5.45 -7.62 21.96
N GLU A 48 -5.78 -7.02 23.11
CA GLU A 48 -5.02 -5.93 23.71
C GLU A 48 -3.58 -6.35 24.07
N GLU A 49 -3.40 -7.55 24.65
CA GLU A 49 -2.09 -8.10 24.97
C GLU A 49 -1.27 -8.39 23.71
N ILE A 50 -1.88 -8.97 22.67
CA ILE A 50 -1.21 -9.22 21.38
C ILE A 50 -0.79 -7.91 20.74
N ASN A 51 -1.67 -6.90 20.74
CA ASN A 51 -1.38 -5.61 20.16
C ASN A 51 -0.31 -4.84 20.94
N ALA A 52 -0.27 -4.99 22.28
CA ALA A 52 0.80 -4.45 23.09
C ALA A 52 2.17 -5.05 22.72
N LEU A 53 2.24 -6.37 22.46
CA LEU A 53 3.44 -7.04 21.96
C LEU A 53 3.88 -6.52 20.58
N ILE A 54 2.93 -6.36 19.67
CA ILE A 54 3.19 -5.82 18.34
C ILE A 54 3.77 -4.40 18.45
N ASN A 55 3.12 -3.54 19.24
CA ASN A 55 3.56 -2.16 19.48
C ASN A 55 4.95 -2.10 20.12
N GLN A 56 5.22 -2.95 21.11
CA GLN A 56 6.54 -3.05 21.73
C GLN A 56 7.62 -3.44 20.72
N SER A 57 7.35 -4.44 19.86
CA SER A 57 8.29 -4.86 18.81
C SER A 57 8.61 -3.71 17.85
N PHE A 58 7.61 -2.94 17.43
CA PHE A 58 7.85 -1.78 16.60
C PHE A 58 8.62 -0.68 17.31
N TYR A 59 8.30 -0.40 18.56
CA TYR A 59 9.01 0.60 19.35
C TYR A 59 10.50 0.25 19.52
N GLU A 60 10.81 -1.03 19.77
CA GLU A 60 12.17 -1.49 20.02
C GLU A 60 12.97 -1.74 18.74
N LYS A 61 12.34 -2.33 17.71
CA LYS A 61 13.02 -2.86 16.52
C LYS A 61 12.61 -2.19 15.22
N GLN A 62 11.59 -1.33 15.24
CA GLN A 62 10.93 -0.74 14.06
C GLN A 62 10.42 -1.79 13.06
N SER A 63 10.12 -3.00 13.52
CA SER A 63 9.63 -4.11 12.72
C SER A 63 8.87 -5.11 13.57
N PHE A 64 8.04 -5.94 12.92
CA PHE A 64 7.34 -7.06 13.54
C PHE A 64 7.33 -8.27 12.61
N SER A 65 7.40 -9.47 13.18
CA SER A 65 7.25 -10.73 12.45
C SER A 65 6.58 -11.78 13.31
N TRP A 66 5.58 -12.46 12.77
CA TRP A 66 4.95 -13.61 13.41
C TRP A 66 5.90 -14.78 13.65
N SER A 67 7.03 -14.85 12.95
CA SER A 67 8.06 -15.88 13.19
C SER A 67 8.90 -15.64 14.45
N GLU A 68 8.77 -14.46 15.08
CA GLU A 68 9.54 -14.07 16.26
C GLU A 68 8.72 -14.14 17.56
N VAL A 69 7.43 -14.50 17.48
CA VAL A 69 6.57 -14.58 18.66
C VAL A 69 6.45 -16.02 19.17
N PRO A 70 6.17 -16.22 20.48
CA PRO A 70 5.88 -17.53 21.07
C PRO A 70 4.64 -18.22 20.45
N ALA A 71 4.58 -19.53 20.56
CA ALA A 71 3.49 -20.34 19.98
C ALA A 71 2.11 -19.91 20.48
N ASN A 72 1.98 -19.57 21.76
CA ASN A 72 0.71 -19.13 22.35
C ASN A 72 0.23 -17.76 21.82
N VAL A 73 1.14 -16.85 21.48
CA VAL A 73 0.80 -15.56 20.83
C VAL A 73 0.24 -15.82 19.42
N LEU A 74 0.95 -16.64 18.63
CA LEU A 74 0.53 -17.00 17.29
C LEU A 74 -0.81 -17.75 17.30
N TRP A 75 -1.00 -18.69 18.24
CA TRP A 75 -2.26 -19.40 18.43
C TRP A 75 -3.40 -18.45 18.79
N SER A 76 -3.20 -17.57 19.79
CA SER A 76 -4.21 -16.60 20.23
C SER A 76 -4.63 -15.69 19.08
N ALA A 77 -3.66 -15.14 18.33
CA ALA A 77 -3.94 -14.34 17.14
C ALA A 77 -4.70 -15.13 16.06
N THR A 78 -4.35 -16.41 15.83
CA THR A 78 -5.06 -17.26 14.88
C THR A 78 -6.52 -17.45 15.28
N VAL A 79 -6.79 -17.72 16.56
CA VAL A 79 -8.14 -17.91 17.07
C VAL A 79 -8.97 -16.63 16.97
N HIS A 80 -8.40 -15.49 17.38
CA HIS A 80 -9.06 -14.18 17.24
C HIS A 80 -9.31 -13.81 15.78
N GLY A 81 -8.40 -14.18 14.87
CA GLY A 81 -8.49 -13.95 13.43
C GLY A 81 -9.39 -14.95 12.68
N GLY A 82 -10.43 -15.50 13.32
CA GLY A 82 -11.38 -16.41 12.67
C GLY A 82 -10.82 -17.82 12.42
N LYS A 83 -9.76 -18.21 13.16
CA LYS A 83 -9.12 -19.52 13.20
C LYS A 83 -8.40 -19.90 11.89
N VAL A 84 -8.14 -18.96 11.01
CA VAL A 84 -7.38 -19.22 9.79
C VAL A 84 -5.90 -19.00 10.01
N LEU A 85 -5.13 -20.07 9.78
CA LEU A 85 -3.66 -20.04 9.75
C LEU A 85 -3.19 -20.21 8.31
N THR A 86 -2.35 -19.32 7.85
CA THR A 86 -1.65 -19.43 6.57
C THR A 86 -0.28 -20.04 6.79
N ILE A 87 -0.01 -21.13 6.10
CA ILE A 87 1.26 -21.86 6.14
C ILE A 87 1.97 -21.69 4.80
N GLY A 88 3.13 -21.04 4.81
CA GLY A 88 4.07 -21.11 3.71
C GLY A 88 4.95 -22.34 3.87
N TYR A 89 5.03 -23.19 2.83
CA TYR A 89 5.77 -24.45 2.89
C TYR A 89 6.89 -24.52 1.85
N GLY A 90 7.78 -25.50 2.01
CA GLY A 90 8.97 -25.69 1.18
C GLY A 90 10.25 -25.22 1.87
N GLU A 91 11.37 -25.18 1.16
CA GLU A 91 12.64 -24.66 1.65
C GLU A 91 12.71 -23.14 1.58
N LYS A 92 13.71 -22.55 2.25
CA LYS A 92 13.94 -21.09 2.20
C LYS A 92 14.14 -20.65 0.75
N GLY A 93 13.32 -19.70 0.29
CA GLY A 93 13.35 -19.19 -1.09
C GLY A 93 12.35 -19.85 -2.04
N GLU A 94 11.76 -20.97 -1.69
CA GLU A 94 10.73 -21.64 -2.50
C GLU A 94 9.34 -20.99 -2.29
N SER A 95 9.20 -19.75 -2.70
CA SER A 95 7.95 -18.99 -2.53
C SER A 95 6.82 -19.49 -3.44
N PHE A 96 7.16 -20.03 -4.61
CA PHE A 96 6.23 -20.46 -5.64
C PHE A 96 6.82 -21.61 -6.46
N ARG A 97 5.98 -22.24 -7.27
CA ARG A 97 6.37 -23.27 -8.23
C ARG A 97 5.91 -22.89 -9.64
N THR A 98 6.72 -23.23 -10.64
CA THR A 98 6.41 -23.05 -12.06
C THR A 98 6.08 -24.37 -12.75
N GLU A 99 6.34 -25.48 -12.10
CA GLU A 99 6.12 -26.87 -12.57
C GLU A 99 5.76 -27.78 -11.40
N LYS A 100 5.26 -28.95 -11.74
CA LYS A 100 4.92 -29.98 -10.76
C LYS A 100 6.18 -30.36 -9.97
N ASN A 101 6.05 -30.43 -8.65
CA ASN A 101 7.13 -30.79 -7.74
C ASN A 101 6.61 -31.77 -6.67
N ASP A 102 6.93 -33.06 -6.87
CA ASP A 102 6.42 -34.15 -6.00
C ASP A 102 6.91 -34.00 -4.54
N ARG A 103 8.10 -33.42 -4.30
CA ARG A 103 8.58 -33.12 -2.93
C ARG A 103 7.72 -32.07 -2.26
N LEU A 104 7.42 -30.95 -2.95
CA LEU A 104 6.56 -29.90 -2.41
C LEU A 104 5.13 -30.40 -2.18
N ASP A 105 4.61 -31.23 -3.08
CA ASP A 105 3.29 -31.84 -2.90
C ASP A 105 3.28 -32.77 -1.68
N ALA A 106 4.32 -33.60 -1.48
CA ALA A 106 4.46 -34.43 -0.29
C ALA A 106 4.56 -33.62 1.00
N THR A 107 5.36 -32.52 0.99
CA THR A 107 5.47 -31.60 2.14
C THR A 107 4.11 -31.00 2.49
N ARG A 108 3.39 -30.47 1.51
CA ARG A 108 2.06 -29.90 1.69
C ARG A 108 1.08 -30.91 2.29
N LEU A 109 1.02 -32.12 1.72
CA LEU A 109 0.13 -33.18 2.21
C LEU A 109 0.47 -33.60 3.65
N SER A 110 1.76 -33.73 3.97
CA SER A 110 2.21 -34.06 5.34
C SER A 110 1.78 -32.99 6.35
N LEU A 111 1.88 -31.69 6.01
CA LEU A 111 1.44 -30.60 6.89
C LEU A 111 -0.09 -30.59 7.05
N MET A 112 -0.84 -30.87 5.99
CA MET A 112 -2.30 -30.99 6.05
C MET A 112 -2.74 -32.17 6.94
N ASP A 113 -2.09 -33.35 6.80
CA ASP A 113 -2.37 -34.52 7.61
C ASP A 113 -2.01 -34.30 9.10
N LEU A 114 -0.90 -33.57 9.37
CA LEU A 114 -0.53 -33.18 10.72
C LEU A 114 -1.63 -32.31 11.35
N VAL A 115 -2.05 -31.24 10.67
CA VAL A 115 -3.10 -30.35 11.20
C VAL A 115 -4.41 -31.12 11.39
N GLN A 116 -4.85 -31.91 10.41
CA GLN A 116 -6.07 -32.71 10.52
C GLN A 116 -6.04 -33.64 11.73
N SER A 117 -4.91 -34.31 11.96
CA SER A 117 -4.72 -35.25 13.07
C SER A 117 -4.67 -34.53 14.41
N SER A 118 -3.90 -33.46 14.54
CA SER A 118 -3.76 -32.66 15.76
C SER A 118 -5.08 -32.00 16.14
N GLU A 119 -5.79 -31.40 15.20
CA GLU A 119 -7.12 -30.83 15.41
C GLU A 119 -8.22 -31.87 15.66
N GLN A 120 -7.99 -33.14 15.31
CA GLN A 120 -8.96 -34.25 15.40
C GLN A 120 -10.25 -34.00 14.60
N VAL A 121 -10.10 -33.39 13.43
CA VAL A 121 -11.23 -33.02 12.55
C VAL A 121 -11.46 -34.13 11.52
N ALA A 122 -12.71 -34.52 11.34
CA ALA A 122 -13.06 -35.46 10.29
C ALA A 122 -12.77 -34.88 8.89
N LYS A 123 -12.30 -35.69 7.95
CA LYS A 123 -11.90 -35.25 6.61
C LYS A 123 -12.97 -34.41 5.89
N LYS A 124 -14.25 -34.71 6.08
CA LYS A 124 -15.37 -33.96 5.49
C LYS A 124 -15.57 -32.56 6.06
N ASP A 125 -15.08 -32.32 7.28
CA ASP A 125 -15.21 -31.04 8.01
C ASP A 125 -13.91 -30.24 8.00
N PHE A 126 -12.85 -30.80 7.41
CA PHE A 126 -11.53 -30.16 7.34
C PHE A 126 -11.53 -29.08 6.28
N ARG A 127 -11.41 -27.81 6.73
CA ARG A 127 -11.40 -26.63 5.85
C ARG A 127 -9.99 -26.29 5.42
N VAL A 128 -9.79 -26.21 4.11
CA VAL A 128 -8.51 -25.93 3.49
C VAL A 128 -8.70 -25.07 2.24
N LYS A 129 -7.79 -24.13 2.02
CA LYS A 129 -7.60 -23.46 0.74
C LYS A 129 -6.15 -23.61 0.31
N GLU A 130 -5.95 -24.20 -0.83
CA GLU A 130 -4.63 -24.38 -1.43
C GLU A 130 -4.39 -23.32 -2.49
N ASP A 131 -3.12 -22.94 -2.66
CA ASP A 131 -2.72 -22.08 -3.76
C ASP A 131 -2.08 -22.94 -4.87
N GLU A 132 -2.45 -22.70 -6.12
CA GLU A 132 -1.99 -23.50 -7.26
C GLU A 132 -0.56 -23.16 -7.68
N VAL A 133 -0.09 -21.94 -7.39
CA VAL A 133 1.21 -21.41 -7.79
C VAL A 133 2.11 -21.18 -6.60
N LEU A 134 1.61 -20.50 -5.58
CA LEU A 134 2.39 -20.22 -4.37
C LEU A 134 2.45 -21.47 -3.48
N ASN A 135 3.58 -21.66 -2.84
CA ASN A 135 3.73 -22.75 -1.87
C ASN A 135 3.09 -22.33 -0.52
N VAL A 136 1.78 -22.18 -0.55
CA VAL A 136 0.96 -21.65 0.55
C VAL A 136 -0.32 -22.50 0.69
N VAL A 137 -0.72 -22.77 1.92
CA VAL A 137 -2.00 -23.38 2.27
C VAL A 137 -2.62 -22.67 3.46
N ASP A 138 -3.93 -22.41 3.40
CA ASP A 138 -4.71 -21.82 4.49
C ASP A 138 -5.56 -22.93 5.13
N LEU A 139 -5.47 -23.07 6.47
CA LEU A 139 -6.09 -24.15 7.25
C LEU A 139 -6.81 -23.58 8.48
N GLU A 140 -7.86 -24.29 8.93
CA GLU A 140 -8.49 -23.98 10.21
C GLU A 140 -7.67 -24.58 11.35
N VAL A 141 -7.21 -23.74 12.31
CA VAL A 141 -6.44 -24.14 13.48
C VAL A 141 -7.06 -23.55 14.73
N THR A 142 -7.28 -24.38 15.75
CA THR A 142 -7.93 -23.99 17.01
C THR A 142 -7.09 -24.33 18.25
N LYS A 143 -6.11 -25.24 18.13
CA LYS A 143 -5.33 -25.75 19.24
C LYS A 143 -3.91 -25.19 19.26
N LEU A 144 -3.42 -24.87 20.46
CA LEU A 144 -2.03 -24.47 20.67
C LEU A 144 -1.04 -25.58 20.28
N GLU A 145 -1.40 -26.84 20.57
CA GLU A 145 -0.54 -27.98 20.24
C GLU A 145 -0.29 -28.09 18.74
N THR A 146 -1.31 -27.84 17.91
CA THR A 146 -1.16 -27.82 16.45
C THR A 146 -0.13 -26.76 16.00
N ILE A 147 -0.14 -25.58 16.62
CA ILE A 147 0.87 -24.53 16.35
C ILE A 147 2.27 -25.02 16.73
N ARG A 148 2.44 -25.66 17.91
CA ARG A 148 3.73 -26.18 18.36
C ARG A 148 4.26 -27.28 17.44
N GLU A 149 3.41 -28.21 17.02
CA GLU A 149 3.76 -29.26 16.07
C GLU A 149 4.19 -28.69 14.71
N LEU A 150 3.48 -27.69 14.21
CA LEU A 150 3.83 -26.98 12.96
C LEU A 150 5.15 -26.22 13.07
N LEU A 151 5.40 -25.53 14.18
CA LEU A 151 6.68 -24.83 14.43
C LEU A 151 7.87 -25.80 14.52
N ALA A 152 7.64 -27.03 14.94
CA ALA A 152 8.66 -28.09 15.00
C ALA A 152 8.81 -28.89 13.68
N SER A 153 7.95 -28.63 12.69
CA SER A 153 7.91 -29.41 11.44
C SER A 153 8.90 -28.90 10.41
N ASP A 154 9.60 -29.82 9.76
CA ASP A 154 10.42 -29.50 8.60
C ASP A 154 9.53 -29.05 7.42
N GLY A 155 10.06 -28.12 6.61
CA GLY A 155 9.36 -27.63 5.43
C GLY A 155 8.31 -26.55 5.69
N VAL A 156 8.16 -26.04 6.91
CA VAL A 156 7.41 -24.82 7.20
C VAL A 156 8.33 -23.60 7.01
N ARG A 157 7.94 -22.69 6.10
CA ARG A 157 8.68 -21.43 5.87
C ARG A 157 8.20 -20.31 6.76
N TYR A 158 6.92 -20.25 7.02
CA TYR A 158 6.28 -19.31 7.93
C TYR A 158 4.88 -19.78 8.32
N LEU A 159 4.42 -19.31 9.47
CA LEU A 159 3.05 -19.43 9.97
C LEU A 159 2.53 -18.02 10.22
N GLU A 160 1.35 -17.69 9.69
CA GLU A 160 0.77 -16.36 9.86
C GLU A 160 -0.74 -16.43 10.13
N PRO A 161 -1.23 -15.73 11.17
CA PRO A 161 -2.65 -15.64 11.50
C PRO A 161 -3.32 -14.62 10.57
N ASN A 162 -3.48 -14.95 9.27
CA ASN A 162 -3.87 -13.98 8.24
C ASN A 162 -5.28 -13.36 8.42
N GLY A 163 -6.09 -13.94 9.30
CA GLY A 163 -7.37 -13.33 9.69
C GLY A 163 -7.26 -12.36 10.87
N TYR A 164 -6.07 -12.22 11.50
CA TYR A 164 -5.89 -11.29 12.61
C TYR A 164 -5.83 -9.85 12.12
N SER A 165 -6.69 -9.00 12.69
CA SER A 165 -6.79 -7.58 12.36
C SER A 165 -6.20 -6.74 13.48
N TYR A 166 -5.09 -6.03 13.18
CA TYR A 166 -4.39 -5.19 14.13
C TYR A 166 -5.07 -3.84 14.36
N TYR A 167 -5.76 -3.31 13.33
CA TYR A 167 -6.35 -1.96 13.36
C TYR A 167 -7.77 -1.88 13.92
N ASP A 168 -8.40 -3.02 14.28
CA ASP A 168 -9.75 -3.04 14.85
C ASP A 168 -9.82 -2.69 16.35
N ILE A 169 -8.71 -2.23 16.92
CA ILE A 169 -8.54 -2.00 18.37
C ILE A 169 -9.39 -0.84 18.90
N THR A 170 -9.74 0.12 18.06
CA THR A 170 -10.42 1.35 18.49
C THR A 170 -11.95 1.24 18.50
N THR A 171 -12.49 0.07 18.12
CA THR A 171 -13.93 -0.14 18.08
C THR A 171 -14.38 -0.93 19.31
N PRO A 172 -15.33 -0.43 20.10
CA PRO A 172 -15.95 -1.22 21.17
C PRO A 172 -16.54 -2.53 20.62
N GLN A 173 -16.31 -3.65 21.31
CA GLN A 173 -16.82 -4.96 20.91
C GLN A 173 -18.28 -4.89 20.49
N GLY A 174 -18.57 -5.26 19.24
CA GLY A 174 -19.92 -5.44 18.73
C GLY A 174 -20.46 -4.36 17.78
N ALA A 175 -19.73 -3.28 17.53
CA ALA A 175 -20.06 -2.37 16.46
C ALA A 175 -19.11 -2.61 15.29
N LYS A 176 -19.63 -3.03 14.09
CA LYS A 176 -18.88 -2.74 12.85
C LYS A 176 -18.60 -1.24 12.88
N PRO A 177 -17.35 -0.79 12.72
CA PRO A 177 -17.13 0.63 12.51
C PRO A 177 -17.95 1.01 11.30
N ALA A 178 -18.87 1.97 11.45
CA ALA A 178 -19.20 2.77 10.31
C ALA A 178 -17.86 3.25 9.74
N PRO A 179 -17.64 3.21 8.41
CA PRO A 179 -16.43 3.76 7.83
C PRO A 179 -16.37 5.21 8.29
N THR A 180 -15.69 5.44 9.39
CA THR A 180 -15.28 6.77 9.80
C THR A 180 -14.27 7.13 8.74
N GLN A 181 -14.75 7.94 7.79
CA GLN A 181 -13.93 8.56 6.77
C GLN A 181 -12.88 9.39 7.48
N THR A 182 -11.80 8.75 7.88
CA THR A 182 -10.56 9.45 8.09
C THR A 182 -10.00 9.62 6.68
N ARG A 183 -9.92 10.86 6.18
CA ARG A 183 -9.26 11.21 4.90
C ARG A 183 -7.88 10.57 4.77
N SER A 184 -7.30 10.11 5.86
CA SER A 184 -6.03 9.42 5.98
C SER A 184 -6.01 7.99 5.44
N ALA A 185 -7.13 7.29 5.34
CA ALA A 185 -7.21 5.94 4.77
C ALA A 185 -7.42 5.94 3.25
N GLY A 186 -7.54 7.11 2.61
CA GLY A 186 -7.69 7.23 1.15
C GLY A 186 -9.08 6.90 0.60
N CYS A 187 -10.04 6.49 1.44
CA CYS A 187 -11.41 6.19 1.02
C CYS A 187 -12.27 7.46 1.07
N ASP A 188 -12.54 8.05 -0.08
CA ASP A 188 -13.50 9.13 -0.26
C ASP A 188 -14.16 9.02 -1.65
N THR A 189 -15.48 9.07 -1.68
CA THR A 189 -16.28 9.09 -2.91
C THR A 189 -16.89 10.47 -3.18
N SER A 190 -16.64 11.44 -2.30
CA SER A 190 -17.02 12.83 -2.49
C SER A 190 -16.02 13.54 -3.40
N GLY A 191 -16.48 14.49 -4.20
CA GLY A 191 -15.58 15.31 -5.00
C GLY A 191 -15.22 16.61 -4.28
N SER A 192 -14.10 17.21 -4.68
CA SER A 192 -13.63 18.50 -4.17
C SER A 192 -13.64 19.59 -5.24
N SER A 193 -13.81 20.84 -4.80
CA SER A 193 -13.58 22.00 -5.66
C SER A 193 -12.08 22.27 -5.77
N LEU A 194 -11.54 22.21 -6.97
CA LEU A 194 -10.13 22.50 -7.21
C LEU A 194 -9.84 24.00 -7.21
N ASN A 195 -8.75 24.40 -6.58
CA ASN A 195 -8.22 25.74 -6.71
C ASN A 195 -7.66 25.95 -8.13
N SER A 196 -7.98 27.07 -8.77
CA SER A 196 -7.54 27.38 -10.15
C SER A 196 -6.02 27.48 -10.31
N ALA A 197 -5.26 27.67 -9.23
CA ALA A 197 -3.80 27.66 -9.24
C ALA A 197 -3.19 26.24 -9.24
N ASP A 198 -4.01 25.20 -9.12
CA ASP A 198 -3.54 23.81 -9.05
C ASP A 198 -3.69 23.04 -10.35
N TYR A 199 -4.13 23.71 -11.41
CA TYR A 199 -4.21 23.12 -12.74
C TYR A 199 -4.12 24.17 -13.83
N ARG A 200 -3.83 23.74 -15.03
CA ARG A 200 -4.01 24.51 -16.24
C ARG A 200 -4.74 23.69 -17.28
N SER A 201 -5.49 24.36 -18.17
CA SER A 201 -6.17 23.69 -19.26
C SER A 201 -5.19 23.32 -20.38
N ILE A 202 -5.46 22.19 -21.03
CA ILE A 202 -4.73 21.73 -22.22
C ILE A 202 -5.74 21.21 -23.27
N TRP A 203 -5.42 21.39 -24.55
CA TRP A 203 -6.24 20.83 -25.62
C TRP A 203 -6.44 19.31 -25.45
N PRO A 204 -7.66 18.75 -25.66
CA PRO A 204 -8.89 19.39 -26.17
C PRO A 204 -9.77 20.05 -25.09
N GLY A 205 -9.41 20.06 -23.83
CA GLY A 205 -10.15 20.66 -22.73
C GLY A 205 -9.87 19.98 -21.39
N ALA A 206 -8.92 19.05 -21.33
CA ALA A 206 -8.48 18.41 -20.11
C ALA A 206 -7.69 19.37 -19.21
N LEU A 207 -7.50 18.97 -17.94
CA LEU A 207 -6.65 19.67 -16.99
C LEU A 207 -5.31 18.96 -16.83
N VAL A 208 -4.24 19.73 -16.77
CA VAL A 208 -2.92 19.29 -16.32
C VAL A 208 -2.78 19.67 -14.86
N PRO A 209 -2.67 18.69 -13.94
CA PRO A 209 -2.37 18.95 -12.54
C PRO A 209 -1.05 19.71 -12.36
N TRP A 210 -0.97 20.62 -11.41
CA TRP A 210 0.25 21.39 -11.10
C TRP A 210 1.46 20.49 -10.79
N THR A 211 1.20 19.32 -10.19
CA THR A 211 2.20 18.32 -9.86
C THR A 211 2.87 17.76 -11.13
N PHE A 212 2.14 17.66 -12.24
CA PHE A 212 2.68 17.18 -13.51
C PHE A 212 3.70 18.16 -14.11
N ASP A 213 3.51 19.46 -13.91
CA ASP A 213 4.47 20.46 -14.35
C ASP A 213 5.76 20.42 -13.53
N ARG A 214 5.70 20.04 -12.24
CA ARG A 214 6.88 19.82 -11.38
C ARG A 214 7.78 18.67 -11.87
N HIS A 215 7.22 17.72 -12.59
CA HIS A 215 7.91 16.53 -13.12
C HIS A 215 8.06 16.54 -14.65
N ASN A 216 7.80 17.67 -15.32
CA ASN A 216 7.87 17.82 -16.78
C ASN A 216 7.03 16.79 -17.56
N ILE A 217 5.96 16.23 -16.95
CA ILE A 217 5.11 15.19 -17.55
C ILE A 217 4.44 15.71 -18.83
N ALA A 218 3.83 16.90 -18.79
CA ALA A 218 3.17 17.47 -19.96
C ALA A 218 4.15 17.76 -21.11
N SER A 219 5.40 18.09 -20.82
CA SER A 219 6.46 18.26 -21.81
C SER A 219 6.86 16.91 -22.43
N ALA A 220 6.83 15.83 -21.65
CA ALA A 220 7.14 14.47 -22.10
C ALA A 220 6.11 13.93 -23.12
N TRP A 221 4.85 14.39 -23.09
CA TRP A 221 3.78 13.91 -23.98
C TRP A 221 4.05 14.15 -25.47
N GLY A 222 4.91 15.09 -25.80
CA GLY A 222 5.39 15.29 -27.17
C GLY A 222 6.27 14.14 -27.70
N ARG A 223 6.76 13.26 -26.81
CA ARG A 223 7.69 12.16 -27.12
C ARG A 223 7.10 10.78 -26.85
N SER A 224 6.37 10.64 -25.74
CA SER A 224 5.69 9.41 -25.34
C SER A 224 4.50 9.71 -24.44
N ARG A 225 3.45 8.88 -24.54
CA ARG A 225 2.22 8.96 -23.76
C ARG A 225 1.79 7.60 -23.21
N GLY A 226 2.68 6.60 -23.32
CA GLY A 226 2.46 5.25 -22.82
C GLY A 226 1.80 4.28 -23.77
N ALA A 227 1.63 4.64 -25.06
CA ALA A 227 0.97 3.78 -26.05
C ALA A 227 1.63 2.39 -26.14
N GLY A 228 0.82 1.34 -26.18
CA GLY A 228 1.27 -0.06 -26.29
C GLY A 228 1.71 -0.70 -24.97
N ILE A 229 1.76 0.05 -23.86
CA ILE A 229 2.08 -0.48 -22.52
C ILE A 229 0.79 -0.67 -21.72
N THR A 230 0.73 -1.72 -20.94
CA THR A 230 -0.38 -2.00 -20.02
C THR A 230 0.06 -1.84 -18.57
N ILE A 231 -0.63 -0.97 -17.84
CA ILE A 231 -0.45 -0.80 -16.41
C ILE A 231 -1.49 -1.66 -15.68
N GLY A 232 -1.03 -2.65 -14.90
CA GLY A 232 -1.84 -3.37 -13.93
C GLY A 232 -1.91 -2.58 -12.62
N ILE A 233 -3.10 -2.36 -12.09
CA ILE A 233 -3.29 -1.72 -10.78
C ILE A 233 -4.00 -2.69 -9.84
N ILE A 234 -3.49 -2.84 -8.63
CA ILE A 234 -4.12 -3.59 -7.55
C ILE A 234 -4.52 -2.60 -6.46
N ASP A 235 -5.82 -2.43 -6.28
CA ASP A 235 -6.38 -1.41 -5.39
C ASP A 235 -7.84 -1.76 -5.03
N THR A 236 -8.66 -0.77 -4.68
CA THR A 236 -10.06 -0.92 -4.28
C THR A 236 -11.05 -1.07 -5.45
N GLY A 237 -10.58 -1.06 -6.70
CA GLY A 237 -11.39 -1.25 -7.91
C GLY A 237 -11.58 0.01 -8.76
N LEU A 238 -12.52 -0.04 -9.71
CA LEU A 238 -12.94 1.10 -10.52
C LEU A 238 -14.41 1.42 -10.29
N SER A 239 -14.72 2.70 -10.14
CA SER A 239 -16.10 3.16 -10.01
C SER A 239 -16.93 2.83 -11.27
N PRO A 240 -18.09 2.20 -11.13
CA PRO A 240 -19.01 2.00 -12.24
C PRO A 240 -19.61 3.32 -12.75
N ASN A 241 -19.50 4.40 -11.95
CA ASN A 241 -20.05 5.72 -12.24
C ASN A 241 -19.03 6.68 -12.89
N GLN A 242 -17.77 6.21 -13.13
CA GLN A 242 -16.73 7.00 -13.79
C GLN A 242 -16.49 6.53 -15.24
N PRO A 243 -17.17 7.14 -16.24
CA PRO A 243 -17.08 6.69 -17.63
C PRO A 243 -15.69 6.84 -18.24
N LEU A 244 -14.85 7.77 -17.75
CA LEU A 244 -13.47 7.94 -18.20
C LEU A 244 -12.58 6.72 -17.90
N LEU A 245 -12.96 5.87 -16.96
CA LEU A 245 -12.32 4.60 -16.67
C LEU A 245 -13.22 3.41 -17.09
N GLY A 246 -13.97 3.62 -18.15
CA GLY A 246 -14.89 2.68 -18.76
C GLY A 246 -15.07 2.99 -20.25
N ASN A 247 -16.31 3.24 -20.67
CA ASN A 247 -16.67 3.43 -22.09
C ASN A 247 -15.99 4.64 -22.76
N SER A 248 -15.62 5.66 -21.98
CA SER A 248 -14.94 6.88 -22.46
C SER A 248 -13.43 6.84 -22.27
N PHE A 249 -12.84 5.68 -22.01
CA PHE A 249 -11.40 5.55 -21.74
C PHE A 249 -10.53 5.92 -22.94
N GLY A 250 -11.02 5.75 -24.17
CA GLY A 250 -10.33 6.12 -25.42
C GLY A 250 -10.69 7.50 -25.95
N ASP A 251 -11.45 8.34 -25.21
CA ASP A 251 -11.93 9.63 -25.71
C ASP A 251 -10.84 10.72 -25.73
N GLY A 252 -11.17 11.83 -26.40
CA GLY A 252 -10.36 13.04 -26.45
C GLY A 252 -9.09 12.90 -27.29
N ALA A 253 -7.94 13.24 -26.71
CA ALA A 253 -6.63 13.15 -27.36
C ALA A 253 -5.95 11.79 -27.17
N SER A 254 -6.62 10.84 -26.49
CA SER A 254 -6.10 9.49 -26.29
C SER A 254 -6.09 8.70 -27.61
N ILE A 255 -5.19 7.71 -27.71
CA ILE A 255 -5.08 6.86 -28.90
C ILE A 255 -6.28 5.92 -28.99
N ASN A 256 -6.82 5.76 -30.21
CA ASN A 256 -7.86 4.79 -30.47
C ASN A 256 -7.38 3.36 -30.22
N GLY A 257 -8.25 2.53 -29.62
CA GLY A 257 -7.99 1.12 -29.37
C GLY A 257 -7.26 0.81 -28.08
N ARG A 258 -6.95 1.80 -27.23
CA ARG A 258 -6.54 1.54 -25.85
C ARG A 258 -7.68 0.89 -25.06
N THR A 259 -7.33 0.05 -24.10
CA THR A 259 -8.29 -0.76 -23.35
C THR A 259 -8.23 -0.50 -21.86
N VAL A 260 -9.38 -0.62 -21.21
CA VAL A 260 -9.50 -0.74 -19.76
C VAL A 260 -10.24 -2.02 -19.42
N GLU A 261 -9.60 -2.88 -18.64
CA GLU A 261 -10.18 -4.10 -18.10
C GLU A 261 -10.27 -4.02 -16.60
N LYS A 262 -11.29 -4.65 -16.00
CA LYS A 262 -11.50 -4.61 -14.55
C LYS A 262 -11.96 -5.96 -14.03
N TYR A 263 -11.30 -6.41 -12.97
CA TYR A 263 -11.51 -7.69 -12.32
C TYR A 263 -11.62 -7.51 -10.81
N GLY A 264 -12.19 -8.51 -10.12
CA GLY A 264 -12.23 -8.57 -8.67
C GLY A 264 -11.65 -9.87 -8.16
N THR A 265 -10.79 -9.79 -7.16
CA THR A 265 -10.27 -10.93 -6.41
C THR A 265 -10.59 -10.85 -4.92
N TYR A 266 -11.11 -9.70 -4.47
CA TYR A 266 -11.58 -9.49 -3.10
C TYR A 266 -12.92 -10.18 -2.86
N ILE A 267 -13.10 -10.66 -1.63
CA ILE A 267 -14.32 -11.30 -1.15
C ILE A 267 -14.81 -10.55 0.09
N ASP A 268 -15.97 -9.93 0.01
CA ASP A 268 -16.62 -9.30 1.17
C ASP A 268 -17.37 -10.35 2.00
N SER A 269 -16.66 -10.99 2.94
CA SER A 269 -17.22 -12.03 3.78
C SER A 269 -16.52 -12.12 5.14
N ALA A 270 -17.31 -12.35 6.20
CA ALA A 270 -16.77 -12.68 7.51
C ALA A 270 -16.19 -14.12 7.60
N TRP A 271 -16.44 -14.96 6.58
CA TRP A 271 -16.01 -16.36 6.56
C TRP A 271 -14.83 -16.55 5.62
N TRP A 272 -13.64 -16.83 6.14
CA TRP A 272 -12.42 -16.95 5.35
C TRP A 272 -12.50 -18.03 4.24
N TRP A 273 -13.36 -19.03 4.40
CA TRP A 273 -13.59 -20.08 3.39
C TRP A 273 -14.58 -19.70 2.29
N SER A 274 -15.18 -18.50 2.32
CA SER A 274 -16.03 -17.99 1.24
C SER A 274 -15.28 -17.91 -0.09
N ASN A 275 -15.99 -18.15 -1.20
CA ASN A 275 -15.45 -18.04 -2.56
C ASN A 275 -16.25 -17.01 -3.41
N ASN A 276 -17.18 -16.28 -2.82
CA ASN A 276 -18.04 -15.34 -3.52
C ASN A 276 -17.30 -14.02 -3.74
N LEU A 277 -16.77 -13.82 -4.96
CA LEU A 277 -16.10 -12.57 -5.34
C LEU A 277 -17.08 -11.39 -5.31
N ASP A 278 -16.65 -10.27 -4.77
CA ASP A 278 -17.44 -9.04 -4.68
C ASP A 278 -17.44 -8.21 -5.99
N GLY A 279 -16.68 -8.65 -6.98
CA GLY A 279 -16.57 -8.02 -8.30
C GLY A 279 -15.58 -6.84 -8.34
N PRO A 280 -15.50 -6.15 -9.50
CA PRO A 280 -14.45 -5.17 -9.77
C PRO A 280 -14.80 -3.74 -9.34
N ASN A 281 -16.01 -3.49 -8.84
CA ASN A 281 -16.49 -2.15 -8.60
C ASN A 281 -15.89 -1.55 -7.33
N ASP A 282 -15.30 -0.37 -7.47
CA ASP A 282 -14.79 0.42 -6.37
C ASP A 282 -15.94 0.89 -5.46
N ARG A 283 -15.72 0.83 -4.15
CA ARG A 283 -16.62 1.39 -3.12
C ARG A 283 -15.90 2.37 -2.21
N CYS A 284 -14.60 2.49 -2.36
CA CYS A 284 -13.72 3.34 -1.58
C CYS A 284 -13.41 4.67 -2.29
N GLY A 285 -13.24 4.64 -3.62
CA GLY A 285 -12.84 5.79 -4.44
C GLY A 285 -11.34 5.84 -4.72
N HIS A 286 -10.51 5.21 -3.88
CA HIS A 286 -9.07 5.27 -3.99
C HIS A 286 -8.55 4.65 -5.28
N GLY A 287 -8.96 3.42 -5.62
CA GLY A 287 -8.54 2.74 -6.85
C GLY A 287 -8.94 3.51 -8.12
N THR A 288 -10.12 4.13 -8.12
CA THR A 288 -10.58 5.00 -9.20
C THR A 288 -9.63 6.18 -9.41
N SER A 289 -9.23 6.84 -8.33
CA SER A 289 -8.29 7.97 -8.36
C SER A 289 -6.91 7.54 -8.84
N MET A 290 -6.38 6.42 -8.35
CA MET A 290 -5.06 5.89 -8.76
C MET A 290 -5.03 5.53 -10.25
N ALA A 291 -6.09 4.89 -10.75
CA ALA A 291 -6.25 4.59 -12.18
C ALA A 291 -6.32 5.87 -13.03
N GLY A 292 -7.03 6.88 -12.54
CA GLY A 292 -7.11 8.19 -13.16
C GLY A 292 -5.76 8.88 -13.30
N VAL A 293 -4.96 8.87 -12.22
CA VAL A 293 -3.60 9.43 -12.22
C VAL A 293 -2.69 8.68 -13.20
N ALA A 294 -2.68 7.36 -13.15
CA ALA A 294 -1.78 6.56 -13.98
C ALA A 294 -2.11 6.69 -15.48
N ALA A 295 -3.40 6.56 -15.87
CA ALA A 295 -3.79 6.39 -17.25
C ALA A 295 -5.14 7.04 -17.64
N GLY A 296 -5.71 7.94 -16.85
CA GLY A 296 -6.94 8.66 -17.19
C GLY A 296 -6.84 9.34 -18.56
N PRO A 297 -7.91 9.35 -19.40
CA PRO A 297 -7.85 9.94 -20.74
C PRO A 297 -7.66 11.46 -20.66
N ARG A 298 -7.00 11.99 -21.70
CA ARG A 298 -6.90 13.44 -21.92
C ARG A 298 -8.12 13.88 -22.72
N ASN A 299 -9.24 14.10 -22.03
CA ASN A 299 -10.55 14.37 -22.61
C ASN A 299 -10.86 15.88 -22.72
N ASN A 300 -12.09 16.24 -23.15
CA ASN A 300 -12.54 17.63 -23.34
C ASN A 300 -13.55 18.08 -22.29
N ASP A 301 -13.62 17.41 -21.15
CA ASP A 301 -14.64 17.58 -20.11
C ASP A 301 -14.19 18.43 -18.90
N GLY A 302 -13.00 19.00 -18.97
CA GLY A 302 -12.45 19.80 -17.87
C GLY A 302 -12.00 18.97 -16.67
N LEU A 303 -11.71 17.67 -16.87
CA LEU A 303 -11.20 16.79 -15.82
C LEU A 303 -9.68 16.58 -15.93
N PRO A 304 -8.98 16.23 -14.83
CA PRO A 304 -7.56 15.95 -14.84
C PRO A 304 -7.21 14.78 -15.77
N SER A 305 -6.17 14.95 -16.59
CA SER A 305 -5.60 13.89 -17.42
C SER A 305 -4.68 12.98 -16.59
N GLY A 306 -4.58 11.71 -16.95
CA GLY A 306 -3.56 10.81 -16.44
C GLY A 306 -2.17 11.06 -17.03
N VAL A 307 -1.15 10.51 -16.38
CA VAL A 307 0.27 10.63 -16.79
C VAL A 307 0.49 9.95 -18.15
N ALA A 308 0.08 8.70 -18.28
CA ALA A 308 0.23 7.89 -19.50
C ALA A 308 -1.14 7.69 -20.18
N TYR A 309 -1.72 8.77 -20.67
CA TYR A 309 -3.10 8.77 -21.18
C TYR A 309 -3.31 7.97 -22.47
N ASP A 310 -2.29 7.35 -23.04
CA ASP A 310 -2.38 6.39 -24.14
C ASP A 310 -2.07 4.93 -23.70
N ALA A 311 -1.72 4.69 -22.44
CA ALA A 311 -1.49 3.35 -21.93
C ALA A 311 -2.81 2.57 -21.75
N ASN A 312 -2.74 1.25 -21.85
CA ASN A 312 -3.82 0.36 -21.44
C ASN A 312 -3.84 0.22 -19.90
N LEU A 313 -4.98 -0.19 -19.39
CA LEU A 313 -5.20 -0.37 -17.96
C LEU A 313 -5.84 -1.73 -17.67
N VAL A 314 -5.32 -2.44 -16.68
CA VAL A 314 -5.94 -3.63 -16.09
C VAL A 314 -6.05 -3.41 -14.59
N MET A 315 -7.27 -3.24 -14.10
CA MET A 315 -7.54 -3.03 -12.68
C MET A 315 -7.99 -4.32 -12.02
N TYR A 316 -7.39 -4.63 -10.90
CA TYR A 316 -7.87 -5.65 -9.96
C TYR A 316 -8.33 -5.01 -8.65
N ARG A 317 -9.61 -5.19 -8.32
CA ARG A 317 -10.09 -4.96 -6.97
C ARG A 317 -9.63 -6.11 -6.09
N GLY A 318 -8.47 -5.93 -5.44
CA GLY A 318 -7.85 -6.91 -4.55
C GLY A 318 -8.22 -6.73 -3.09
N THR A 319 -8.73 -5.56 -2.73
CA THR A 319 -8.99 -5.14 -1.35
C THR A 319 -10.22 -4.24 -1.26
N SER A 320 -10.73 -4.04 -0.04
CA SER A 320 -11.80 -3.09 0.26
C SER A 320 -11.26 -1.71 0.67
N ASP A 321 -10.04 -1.66 1.22
CA ASP A 321 -9.35 -0.49 1.75
C ASP A 321 -7.87 -0.52 1.32
N VAL A 322 -7.12 0.54 1.60
CA VAL A 322 -5.69 0.65 1.30
C VAL A 322 -4.80 -0.12 2.29
N VAL A 323 -5.34 -0.47 3.47
CA VAL A 323 -4.65 -1.25 4.51
C VAL A 323 -5.07 -2.72 4.43
N LEU A 324 -4.11 -3.63 4.27
CA LEU A 324 -4.37 -5.08 4.15
C LEU A 324 -4.63 -5.73 5.51
N ASN A 325 -5.75 -5.39 6.11
CA ASN A 325 -6.03 -5.68 7.51
C ASN A 325 -6.68 -7.05 7.76
N ASP A 326 -7.36 -7.63 6.78
CA ASP A 326 -8.04 -8.92 6.93
C ASP A 326 -7.58 -10.01 5.95
N TYR A 327 -8.06 -11.24 6.18
CA TYR A 327 -7.74 -12.40 5.35
C TYR A 327 -8.08 -12.19 3.88
N HIS A 328 -9.26 -11.66 3.57
CA HIS A 328 -9.75 -11.56 2.20
C HIS A 328 -9.04 -10.45 1.41
N GLU A 329 -8.58 -9.41 2.07
CA GLU A 329 -7.72 -8.37 1.48
C GLU A 329 -6.34 -8.93 1.13
N ARG A 330 -5.69 -9.61 2.07
CA ARG A 330 -4.40 -10.28 1.86
C ARG A 330 -4.47 -11.33 0.76
N LYS A 331 -5.52 -12.15 0.77
CA LYS A 331 -5.73 -13.18 -0.26
C LYS A 331 -6.10 -12.57 -1.61
N GLY A 332 -6.95 -11.55 -1.62
CA GLY A 332 -7.38 -10.85 -2.83
C GLY A 332 -6.20 -10.20 -3.55
N VAL A 333 -5.32 -9.51 -2.82
CA VAL A 333 -4.10 -8.89 -3.38
C VAL A 333 -3.13 -9.95 -3.88
N SER A 334 -2.92 -11.04 -3.13
CA SER A 334 -2.09 -12.16 -3.57
C SER A 334 -2.59 -12.77 -4.89
N ASN A 335 -3.90 -13.00 -5.00
CA ASN A 335 -4.53 -13.52 -6.22
C ASN A 335 -4.43 -12.54 -7.40
N ALA A 336 -4.59 -11.23 -7.17
CA ALA A 336 -4.45 -10.19 -8.18
C ALA A 336 -3.01 -10.11 -8.72
N LEU A 337 -2.01 -10.20 -7.84
CA LEU A 337 -0.60 -10.25 -8.22
C LEU A 337 -0.29 -11.45 -9.12
N ARG A 338 -0.80 -12.64 -8.77
CA ARG A 338 -0.65 -13.85 -9.58
C ARG A 338 -1.30 -13.67 -10.96
N ALA A 339 -2.54 -13.20 -10.98
CA ALA A 339 -3.27 -12.98 -12.22
C ALA A 339 -2.55 -11.99 -13.16
N LEU A 340 -2.04 -10.87 -12.63
CA LEU A 340 -1.25 -9.91 -13.42
C LEU A 340 0.11 -10.46 -13.82
N ALA A 341 0.73 -11.30 -13.00
CA ALA A 341 2.01 -11.94 -13.29
C ALA A 341 1.92 -12.84 -14.54
N ASP A 342 0.82 -13.58 -14.70
CA ASP A 342 0.60 -14.51 -15.80
C ASP A 342 0.16 -13.84 -17.11
N ARG A 343 -0.22 -12.57 -17.07
CA ARG A 343 -0.55 -11.78 -18.27
C ARG A 343 0.71 -11.33 -19.00
N SER A 344 0.90 -11.77 -20.24
CA SER A 344 2.04 -11.36 -21.09
C SER A 344 1.91 -9.93 -21.61
N ASP A 345 0.72 -9.35 -21.56
CA ASP A 345 0.43 -7.99 -22.02
C ASP A 345 0.55 -6.93 -20.91
N VAL A 346 0.76 -7.33 -19.65
CA VAL A 346 1.00 -6.41 -18.51
C VAL A 346 2.48 -6.29 -18.26
N ASP A 347 3.00 -5.07 -18.26
CA ASP A 347 4.42 -4.77 -18.06
C ASP A 347 4.69 -4.23 -16.63
N ILE A 348 3.79 -3.39 -16.15
CA ILE A 348 3.93 -2.62 -14.91
C ILE A 348 2.80 -2.99 -13.95
N ILE A 349 3.14 -3.14 -12.66
CA ILE A 349 2.16 -3.29 -11.58
C ILE A 349 2.30 -2.11 -10.63
N SER A 350 1.19 -1.43 -10.31
CA SER A 350 1.11 -0.34 -9.33
C SER A 350 0.28 -0.77 -8.13
N MET A 351 0.84 -0.62 -6.93
CA MET A 351 0.23 -1.01 -5.66
C MET A 351 0.27 0.18 -4.70
N SER A 352 -0.85 0.90 -4.61
CA SER A 352 -1.00 2.01 -3.65
C SER A 352 -1.69 1.54 -2.36
N ILE A 353 -1.32 0.36 -1.91
CA ILE A 353 -1.85 -0.38 -0.76
C ILE A 353 -0.69 -0.98 0.04
N GLY A 354 -0.91 -1.26 1.32
CA GLY A 354 0.16 -1.83 2.11
C GLY A 354 -0.22 -2.28 3.51
N TYR A 355 0.80 -2.68 4.29
CA TYR A 355 0.68 -3.08 5.68
C TYR A 355 1.99 -2.76 6.44
N PRO A 356 1.95 -2.53 7.75
CA PRO A 356 3.16 -2.18 8.50
C PRO A 356 4.27 -3.22 8.47
N TRP A 357 3.95 -4.51 8.35
CA TRP A 357 4.92 -5.60 8.27
C TRP A 357 4.63 -6.56 7.12
N SER A 358 5.59 -7.43 6.84
CA SER A 358 5.51 -8.40 5.76
C SER A 358 4.37 -9.39 5.94
N ILE A 359 3.58 -9.60 4.88
CA ILE A 359 2.51 -10.61 4.79
C ILE A 359 2.98 -11.69 3.83
N GLY A 360 3.11 -12.92 4.32
CA GLY A 360 3.80 -14.02 3.64
C GLY A 360 3.25 -14.39 2.28
N ASN A 361 1.92 -14.57 2.15
CA ASN A 361 1.30 -14.91 0.87
C ASN A 361 1.39 -13.76 -0.16
N VAL A 362 1.30 -12.50 0.28
CA VAL A 362 1.48 -11.33 -0.60
C VAL A 362 2.95 -11.20 -1.00
N ARG A 363 3.89 -11.41 -0.07
CA ARG A 363 5.34 -11.44 -0.34
C ARG A 363 5.70 -12.47 -1.40
N ASP A 364 5.15 -13.67 -1.27
CA ASP A 364 5.38 -14.76 -2.22
C ASP A 364 4.81 -14.43 -3.61
N ALA A 365 3.63 -13.77 -3.66
CA ALA A 365 3.01 -13.32 -4.90
C ALA A 365 3.79 -12.16 -5.57
N VAL A 366 4.34 -11.22 -4.79
CA VAL A 366 5.26 -10.16 -5.31
C VAL A 366 6.50 -10.79 -5.95
N ARG A 367 7.11 -11.77 -5.29
CA ARG A 367 8.26 -12.51 -5.84
C ARG A 367 7.89 -13.25 -7.11
N TYR A 368 6.71 -13.86 -7.16
CA TYR A 368 6.22 -14.50 -8.38
C TYR A 368 6.08 -13.48 -9.52
N ALA A 369 5.39 -12.37 -9.30
CA ALA A 369 5.22 -11.33 -10.31
C ALA A 369 6.58 -10.74 -10.76
N TYR A 370 7.50 -10.53 -9.84
CA TYR A 370 8.87 -10.11 -10.15
C TYR A 370 9.61 -11.13 -11.02
N SER A 371 9.48 -12.43 -10.72
CA SER A 371 10.10 -13.51 -11.51
C SER A 371 9.55 -13.57 -12.95
N ARG A 372 8.29 -13.13 -13.14
CA ARG A 372 7.61 -13.03 -14.45
C ARG A 372 7.98 -11.75 -15.22
N GLY A 373 8.92 -10.96 -14.73
CA GLY A 373 9.45 -9.79 -15.41
C GLY A 373 8.70 -8.48 -15.16
N LYS A 374 7.71 -8.46 -14.26
CA LYS A 374 6.92 -7.25 -13.97
C LYS A 374 7.77 -6.18 -13.25
N LEU A 375 7.57 -4.91 -13.64
CA LEU A 375 8.08 -3.75 -12.91
C LEU A 375 7.02 -3.34 -11.88
N ILE A 376 7.31 -3.52 -10.61
CA ILE A 376 6.35 -3.35 -9.52
C ILE A 376 6.66 -2.06 -8.77
N PHE A 377 5.74 -1.10 -8.76
CA PHE A 377 5.78 0.10 -7.92
C PHE A 377 4.88 -0.09 -6.71
N ALA A 378 5.36 0.30 -5.54
CA ALA A 378 4.61 0.21 -4.30
C ALA A 378 4.74 1.50 -3.48
N ALA A 379 3.66 1.88 -2.82
CA ALA A 379 3.59 3.07 -1.98
C ALA A 379 4.43 2.90 -0.71
N GLY A 380 5.33 3.86 -0.46
CA GLY A 380 6.23 3.83 0.70
C GLY A 380 5.53 3.89 2.04
N GLY A 381 4.32 4.39 2.06
CA GLY A 381 3.47 4.50 3.24
C GLY A 381 2.85 5.88 3.36
N THR A 382 1.64 5.91 3.91
CA THR A 382 0.91 7.13 4.24
C THR A 382 0.48 7.01 5.69
N SER A 383 0.86 7.99 6.51
CA SER A 383 0.54 8.01 7.93
C SER A 383 -0.97 8.12 8.13
N THR A 384 -1.48 7.26 8.99
CA THR A 384 -2.67 7.54 9.75
C THR A 384 -2.25 8.05 11.12
N SER A 385 -3.16 8.59 11.92
CA SER A 385 -2.85 9.02 13.30
C SER A 385 -2.17 7.92 14.16
N ALA A 386 -2.29 6.64 13.73
CA ALA A 386 -1.70 5.48 14.38
C ALA A 386 -0.38 5.00 13.74
N THR A 387 0.04 5.52 12.59
CA THR A 387 1.15 4.95 11.79
C THR A 387 2.23 5.94 11.37
N ASN A 388 2.18 7.19 11.81
CA ASN A 388 3.14 8.25 11.44
C ASN A 388 4.60 8.00 11.92
N TRP A 389 4.84 6.96 12.68
CA TRP A 389 6.15 6.55 13.20
C TRP A 389 6.72 5.28 12.51
N TYR A 390 5.97 4.70 11.54
CA TYR A 390 6.46 3.55 10.78
C TYR A 390 7.44 3.98 9.69
N PRO A 391 8.50 3.17 9.44
CA PRO A 391 9.34 3.32 8.27
C PRO A 391 8.56 2.96 6.98
N VAL A 392 9.29 2.74 5.87
CA VAL A 392 8.67 2.28 4.62
C VAL A 392 7.91 0.98 4.84
N ILE A 393 6.62 0.97 4.48
CA ILE A 393 5.72 -0.17 4.71
C ILE A 393 5.89 -1.27 3.66
N PHE A 394 5.39 -2.47 3.98
CA PHE A 394 5.26 -3.58 3.04
C PHE A 394 4.10 -3.31 2.04
N PRO A 395 4.22 -3.63 0.70
CA PRO A 395 5.33 -4.33 0.07
C PRO A 395 6.45 -3.42 -0.47
N ALA A 396 6.40 -2.09 -0.27
CA ALA A 396 7.43 -1.17 -0.75
C ALA A 396 8.81 -1.44 -0.11
N SER A 397 8.85 -1.98 1.11
CA SER A 397 10.08 -2.40 1.79
C SER A 397 10.75 -3.65 1.17
N MET A 398 10.16 -4.28 0.14
CA MET A 398 10.75 -5.43 -0.55
C MET A 398 11.72 -4.97 -1.66
N SER A 399 12.82 -5.72 -1.84
CA SER A 399 13.78 -5.48 -2.92
C SER A 399 13.21 -5.71 -4.33
N GLU A 400 12.14 -6.49 -4.45
CA GLU A 400 11.41 -6.78 -5.68
C GLU A 400 10.45 -5.66 -6.10
N ALA A 401 10.16 -4.72 -5.19
CA ALA A 401 9.32 -3.56 -5.44
C ALA A 401 10.15 -2.27 -5.53
N VAL A 402 9.63 -1.30 -6.26
CA VAL A 402 10.17 0.06 -6.35
C VAL A 402 9.35 0.94 -5.42
N ALA A 403 9.92 1.30 -4.28
CA ALA A 403 9.26 2.15 -3.30
C ALA A 403 9.19 3.61 -3.77
N VAL A 404 8.01 4.20 -3.68
CA VAL A 404 7.75 5.59 -4.06
C VAL A 404 7.06 6.34 -2.93
N THR A 405 7.50 7.58 -2.66
CA THR A 405 6.89 8.45 -1.67
C THR A 405 6.57 9.85 -2.21
N GLY A 406 5.76 10.59 -1.48
CA GLY A 406 5.42 11.97 -1.80
C GLY A 406 6.31 12.98 -1.07
N VAL A 407 6.49 14.15 -1.68
CA VAL A 407 7.15 15.32 -1.07
C VAL A 407 6.36 16.59 -1.37
N THR A 408 6.62 17.66 -0.59
CA THR A 408 6.03 18.98 -0.81
C THR A 408 6.76 19.75 -1.92
N ASP A 409 6.17 20.87 -2.37
CA ASP A 409 6.79 21.80 -3.33
C ASP A 409 7.70 22.85 -2.65
N TRP A 410 8.24 22.55 -1.47
CA TRP A 410 9.13 23.43 -0.75
C TRP A 410 10.33 23.88 -1.59
N SER A 411 10.56 25.19 -1.63
CA SER A 411 11.61 25.80 -2.47
C SER A 411 13.04 25.61 -1.92
N GLY A 412 13.17 25.20 -0.67
CA GLY A 412 14.47 24.98 -0.01
C GLY A 412 15.06 23.58 -0.19
N GLY A 413 14.45 22.72 -1.01
CA GLY A 413 14.91 21.36 -1.27
C GLY A 413 13.83 20.31 -1.04
N TYR A 414 14.18 19.22 -0.34
CA TYR A 414 13.25 18.15 -0.02
C TYR A 414 12.60 18.36 1.35
N ARG A 415 11.28 18.22 1.38
CA ARG A 415 10.47 18.15 2.60
C ARG A 415 9.42 17.06 2.42
N GLU A 416 9.27 16.23 3.42
CA GLU A 416 8.23 15.22 3.48
C GLU A 416 6.85 15.85 3.29
N CYS A 417 5.92 15.14 2.66
CA CYS A 417 4.52 15.53 2.73
C CYS A 417 3.97 15.24 4.14
N ASP A 418 2.89 15.90 4.52
CA ASP A 418 2.32 15.82 5.88
C ASP A 418 2.10 14.38 6.38
N VAL A 419 1.76 13.47 5.47
CA VAL A 419 1.39 12.07 5.78
C VAL A 419 2.33 11.02 5.18
N CYS A 420 3.39 11.39 4.43
CA CYS A 420 4.22 10.43 3.70
C CYS A 420 5.32 9.83 4.58
N HIS A 421 5.60 8.54 4.39
CA HIS A 421 6.76 7.91 5.01
C HIS A 421 8.02 8.12 4.15
N ASP A 422 9.17 8.20 4.79
CA ASP A 422 10.49 8.20 4.17
C ASP A 422 11.35 7.02 4.67
N GLY A 423 12.46 6.77 4.03
CA GLY A 423 13.39 5.71 4.47
C GLY A 423 14.35 5.26 3.38
N SER A 424 15.26 4.38 3.77
CA SER A 424 16.34 3.89 2.91
C SER A 424 15.86 3.08 1.70
N GLU A 425 14.66 2.51 1.77
CA GLU A 425 14.04 1.71 0.72
C GLU A 425 13.42 2.58 -0.39
N ILE A 426 13.13 3.86 -0.10
CA ILE A 426 12.57 4.77 -1.09
C ILE A 426 13.53 4.91 -2.27
N GLN A 427 12.99 4.72 -3.47
CA GLN A 427 13.76 4.88 -4.71
C GLN A 427 13.42 6.19 -5.43
N PHE A 428 12.14 6.63 -5.40
CA PHE A 428 11.71 7.84 -6.08
C PHE A 428 10.77 8.67 -5.23
N THR A 429 10.77 9.97 -5.50
CA THR A 429 9.80 10.90 -4.93
C THR A 429 8.99 11.61 -6.00
N ILE A 430 7.79 12.04 -5.64
CA ILE A 430 6.90 12.88 -6.44
C ILE A 430 6.49 14.09 -5.61
N VAL A 431 6.71 15.28 -6.16
CA VAL A 431 6.14 16.51 -5.60
C VAL A 431 4.63 16.45 -5.79
N MET A 432 3.88 16.24 -4.73
CA MET A 432 2.44 16.02 -4.81
C MET A 432 1.61 16.85 -3.84
N GLU A 433 2.24 17.63 -2.96
CA GLU A 433 1.60 18.44 -1.93
C GLU A 433 2.16 19.87 -1.92
N ARG A 434 1.29 20.87 -1.74
CA ARG A 434 1.71 22.25 -1.57
C ARG A 434 2.29 22.44 -0.16
N ASP A 435 3.52 22.95 -0.08
CA ASP A 435 4.17 23.27 1.20
C ASP A 435 3.38 24.31 2.04
N SER A 436 2.59 25.15 1.37
CA SER A 436 1.75 26.16 2.01
C SER A 436 0.38 25.68 2.45
N ASN A 437 -0.04 24.48 2.04
CA ASN A 437 -1.36 23.94 2.33
C ASN A 437 -1.43 22.44 1.98
N ASP A 438 -1.38 21.60 2.99
CA ASP A 438 -1.41 20.13 2.93
C ASP A 438 -2.66 19.53 2.26
N ASN A 439 -3.79 20.26 2.26
CA ASN A 439 -5.01 19.86 1.57
C ASN A 439 -4.97 20.12 0.04
N ARG A 440 -3.94 20.80 -0.47
CA ARG A 440 -3.76 21.07 -1.90
C ARG A 440 -2.74 20.13 -2.50
N THR A 441 -3.18 18.90 -2.73
CA THR A 441 -2.39 17.81 -3.28
C THR A 441 -2.57 17.67 -4.80
N THR A 442 -2.45 16.48 -5.37
CA THR A 442 -2.61 16.27 -6.81
C THR A 442 -4.09 16.29 -7.21
N PRO A 443 -4.50 17.17 -8.14
CA PRO A 443 -5.82 17.08 -8.77
C PRO A 443 -6.00 15.77 -9.53
N VAL A 444 -7.12 15.09 -9.29
CA VAL A 444 -7.47 13.81 -9.91
C VAL A 444 -8.91 13.80 -10.43
N ILE A 445 -9.25 12.85 -11.30
CA ILE A 445 -10.66 12.54 -11.58
C ILE A 445 -11.28 11.94 -10.33
N GLY A 446 -12.51 12.37 -10.00
CA GLY A 446 -13.24 11.87 -8.84
C GLY A 446 -13.99 10.57 -9.13
N PHE A 447 -14.69 10.08 -8.12
CA PHE A 447 -15.42 8.80 -8.14
C PHE A 447 -16.57 8.75 -9.15
N ASN A 448 -17.30 9.85 -9.33
CA ASN A 448 -18.44 9.93 -10.25
C ASN A 448 -18.12 10.74 -11.50
N GLN A 449 -18.96 10.59 -12.51
CA GLN A 449 -18.88 11.39 -13.73
C GLN A 449 -18.84 12.89 -13.42
N GLY A 450 -17.89 13.61 -14.03
CA GLY A 450 -17.72 15.05 -13.88
C GLY A 450 -17.12 15.50 -12.55
N GLN A 451 -16.85 14.59 -11.63
CA GLN A 451 -16.20 14.92 -10.36
C GLN A 451 -14.69 15.09 -10.51
N ARG A 452 -14.16 15.96 -9.68
CA ARG A 452 -12.72 16.20 -9.45
C ARG A 452 -12.45 16.05 -7.98
N ASP A 453 -11.21 15.72 -7.64
CA ASP A 453 -10.79 15.65 -6.26
C ASP A 453 -9.31 15.97 -6.10
N TYR A 454 -8.85 16.11 -4.85
CA TYR A 454 -7.46 16.13 -4.45
C TYR A 454 -7.10 14.81 -3.79
N VAL A 455 -6.03 14.16 -4.26
CA VAL A 455 -5.47 12.97 -3.60
C VAL A 455 -3.99 13.17 -3.34
N GLY A 456 -3.56 12.84 -2.14
CA GLY A 456 -2.19 12.96 -1.66
C GLY A 456 -1.56 11.63 -1.27
N GLY A 457 -0.49 11.71 -0.51
CA GLY A 457 0.23 10.57 0.04
C GLY A 457 1.12 9.82 -0.96
N SER A 458 1.78 8.80 -0.48
CA SER A 458 2.62 7.92 -1.30
C SER A 458 1.84 7.18 -2.39
N SER A 459 0.53 7.08 -2.26
CA SER A 459 -0.38 6.44 -3.22
C SER A 459 -0.37 7.12 -4.59
N VAL A 460 -0.65 8.44 -4.62
CA VAL A 460 -0.65 9.22 -5.86
C VAL A 460 0.75 9.32 -6.47
N ALA A 461 1.78 9.34 -5.63
CA ALA A 461 3.17 9.31 -6.09
C ALA A 461 3.49 8.01 -6.83
N THR A 462 3.04 6.87 -6.30
CA THR A 462 3.21 5.54 -6.90
C THR A 462 2.49 5.41 -8.24
N ALA A 463 1.24 5.84 -8.32
CA ALA A 463 0.47 5.84 -9.57
C ALA A 463 1.11 6.76 -10.64
N THR A 464 1.64 7.92 -10.22
CA THR A 464 2.39 8.83 -11.09
C THR A 464 3.65 8.17 -11.65
N MET A 465 4.45 7.50 -10.81
CA MET A 465 5.66 6.79 -11.25
C MET A 465 5.34 5.63 -12.20
N ALA A 466 4.26 4.87 -11.96
CA ALA A 466 3.80 3.83 -12.87
C ALA A 466 3.46 4.40 -14.26
N GLY A 467 2.80 5.55 -14.31
CA GLY A 467 2.53 6.28 -15.55
C GLY A 467 3.80 6.76 -16.26
N VAL A 468 4.77 7.34 -15.53
CA VAL A 468 6.07 7.74 -16.10
C VAL A 468 6.84 6.53 -16.64
N ALA A 469 6.85 5.42 -15.91
CA ALA A 469 7.47 4.18 -16.37
C ALA A 469 6.82 3.66 -17.67
N ALA A 470 5.50 3.75 -17.79
CA ALA A 470 4.80 3.38 -19.01
C ALA A 470 5.19 4.28 -20.20
N MET A 471 5.38 5.58 -19.98
CA MET A 471 5.89 6.47 -21.04
C MET A 471 7.31 6.09 -21.47
N VAL A 472 8.20 5.76 -20.53
CA VAL A 472 9.57 5.31 -20.84
C VAL A 472 9.55 3.99 -21.60
N TRP A 473 8.80 3.01 -21.13
CA TRP A 473 8.75 1.69 -21.77
C TRP A 473 8.11 1.75 -23.17
N SER A 474 7.06 2.56 -23.33
CA SER A 474 6.45 2.85 -24.65
C SER A 474 7.45 3.48 -25.62
N LYS A 475 8.36 4.34 -25.15
CA LYS A 475 9.43 4.93 -25.97
C LYS A 475 10.48 3.90 -26.37
N TYR A 476 10.75 2.93 -25.51
CA TYR A 476 11.78 1.91 -25.67
C TYR A 476 11.19 0.50 -25.48
N PRO A 477 10.32 0.03 -26.40
CA PRO A 477 9.51 -1.18 -26.18
C PRO A 477 10.32 -2.48 -26.07
N ASN A 478 11.55 -2.48 -26.54
CA ASN A 478 12.44 -3.64 -26.46
C ASN A 478 13.32 -3.67 -25.19
N TRP A 479 13.15 -2.69 -24.29
CA TRP A 479 13.93 -2.66 -23.06
C TRP A 479 13.39 -3.65 -22.03
N SER A 480 14.32 -4.24 -21.30
CA SER A 480 13.98 -5.01 -20.12
C SER A 480 13.50 -4.09 -18.99
N ARG A 481 12.77 -4.65 -18.03
CA ARG A 481 12.40 -3.98 -16.78
C ARG A 481 13.58 -3.21 -16.16
N GLN A 482 14.77 -3.82 -16.10
CA GLN A 482 15.94 -3.21 -15.49
C GLN A 482 16.46 -2.00 -16.27
N GLN A 483 16.38 -2.03 -17.60
CA GLN A 483 16.78 -0.89 -18.43
C GLN A 483 15.83 0.29 -18.25
N VAL A 484 14.50 0.03 -18.17
CA VAL A 484 13.50 1.04 -17.85
C VAL A 484 13.77 1.65 -16.47
N LEU A 485 13.95 0.81 -15.44
CA LEU A 485 14.24 1.28 -14.09
C LEU A 485 15.55 2.10 -14.01
N ASN A 486 16.59 1.68 -14.70
CA ASN A 486 17.84 2.43 -14.76
C ASN A 486 17.67 3.79 -15.44
N ARG A 487 16.84 3.86 -16.49
CA ARG A 487 16.52 5.13 -17.15
C ARG A 487 15.76 6.09 -16.23
N LEU A 488 14.78 5.58 -15.46
CA LEU A 488 14.08 6.36 -14.45
C LEU A 488 15.08 6.92 -13.41
N ARG A 489 15.97 6.09 -12.88
CA ARG A 489 17.00 6.52 -11.92
C ARG A 489 17.90 7.61 -12.49
N GLN A 490 18.38 7.44 -13.72
CA GLN A 490 19.24 8.41 -14.42
C GLN A 490 18.57 9.75 -14.70
N SER A 491 17.23 9.76 -14.76
CA SER A 491 16.42 10.94 -15.03
C SER A 491 15.85 11.59 -13.75
N SER A 492 16.34 11.18 -12.59
CA SER A 492 15.96 11.75 -11.29
C SER A 492 17.05 12.68 -10.77
N ASP A 493 16.64 13.73 -10.06
CA ASP A 493 17.48 14.88 -9.71
C ASP A 493 18.58 14.57 -8.69
N LEU A 494 18.48 13.48 -7.93
CA LEU A 494 19.52 12.99 -7.02
C LEU A 494 20.34 11.82 -7.61
N TYR A 495 20.24 11.56 -8.91
CA TYR A 495 21.07 10.54 -9.54
C TYR A 495 22.56 10.85 -9.38
N GLY A 496 23.33 9.87 -8.84
CA GLY A 496 24.75 10.06 -8.51
C GLY A 496 25.02 10.61 -7.09
N ASN A 497 23.98 11.12 -6.40
CA ASN A 497 24.05 11.57 -5.01
C ASN A 497 22.75 11.20 -4.28
N THR A 498 22.45 9.92 -4.18
CA THR A 498 21.21 9.40 -3.60
C THR A 498 21.05 9.75 -2.13
N SER A 499 19.81 10.03 -1.74
CA SER A 499 19.42 10.30 -0.36
C SER A 499 19.07 9.00 0.37
N SER A 500 19.42 8.90 1.65
CA SER A 500 18.97 7.80 2.53
C SER A 500 17.48 7.86 2.89
N LYS A 501 16.81 8.99 2.60
CA LYS A 501 15.37 9.20 2.84
C LYS A 501 14.55 9.19 1.56
N TYR A 502 15.11 9.72 0.47
CA TYR A 502 14.38 10.03 -0.77
C TYR A 502 14.95 9.31 -1.99
N GLY A 503 15.91 8.41 -1.81
CA GLY A 503 16.49 7.61 -2.88
C GLY A 503 17.09 8.45 -4.01
N TYR A 504 16.65 8.23 -5.24
CA TYR A 504 17.07 8.99 -6.43
C TYR A 504 16.36 10.34 -6.58
N GLY A 505 15.39 10.65 -5.72
CA GLY A 505 14.68 11.92 -5.71
C GLY A 505 13.57 12.03 -6.75
N ASN A 506 13.30 13.27 -7.14
CA ASN A 506 12.20 13.62 -8.05
C ASN A 506 12.53 13.25 -9.49
N ILE A 507 11.61 12.53 -10.13
CA ILE A 507 11.74 12.15 -11.56
C ILE A 507 11.52 13.37 -12.47
N ASP A 508 12.30 13.49 -13.54
CA ASP A 508 12.02 14.32 -14.70
C ASP A 508 11.54 13.43 -15.86
N ALA A 509 10.23 13.44 -16.11
CA ALA A 509 9.62 12.60 -17.13
C ALA A 509 10.06 12.98 -18.54
N TYR A 510 10.34 14.26 -18.81
CA TYR A 510 10.82 14.69 -20.12
C TYR A 510 12.24 14.16 -20.40
N GLN A 511 13.15 14.23 -19.45
CA GLN A 511 14.46 13.60 -19.57
C GLN A 511 14.34 12.08 -19.73
N ALA A 512 13.42 11.43 -19.01
CA ALA A 512 13.26 9.98 -19.04
C ALA A 512 12.90 9.45 -20.43
N VAL A 513 12.16 10.23 -21.25
CA VAL A 513 11.73 9.85 -22.61
C VAL A 513 12.58 10.50 -23.71
N GLN A 514 13.72 11.10 -23.40
CA GLN A 514 14.70 11.57 -24.39
C GLN A 514 15.50 10.43 -24.98
#